data_bd40137f3b9306e8505f92f7ccc8ecc9
#
_entry.id   bd40137f3b9306e8505f92f7ccc8ecc9
#
_cell.length_a   1.000
_cell.length_b   1.000
_cell.length_c   1.000
_cell.angle_alpha   90.00
_cell.angle_beta   90.00
_cell.angle_gamma   90.00
#
_symmetry.space_group_name_H-M   'P 1'
#
loop_
_entity.id
_entity.type
_entity.pdbx_description
1 polymer ?
#
loop_
_entity_poly.entity_id
_entity_poly.type
_entity_poly.pdbx_seq_one_letter_code
_entity_poly.pdbx_strand_id
1 'polypeptide(L)'
;MIYKPHNYQAYCIDRIVKDPAIGLFLRPGLGKTSITLSAINTLKYYHWSIGKALVVAPKKVAEGTWSKEAGKWDHLKHLRVVTVLGSLAKRVRALNTPGDVYVINRENVPWLVEYYRQDWPFDMVVLDESTSFKNSSSKRFKAMKLIRPLCKKVILLTGTPSSKGLMDLWAQIYLLDEGARLGKNITQFRERYFIANTHGGHFTDYKPKDDAEPAVLKAISDICVSMKAEDYLELCLLYTSPSPRDSTS
;
A
#
# COMPACT_ATOMS: atom_id res chain seq x y z
N MET A 1 23.39 0.80 -9.21
CA MET A 1 22.79 0.46 -10.53
C MET A 1 21.88 1.58 -10.96
N ILE A 2 21.92 1.96 -12.23
CA ILE A 2 20.99 2.95 -12.80
C ILE A 2 19.58 2.34 -12.85
N TYR A 3 18.60 3.04 -12.32
CA TYR A 3 17.20 2.61 -12.35
C TYR A 3 16.56 3.10 -13.65
N LYS A 4 16.06 2.17 -14.43
CA LYS A 4 15.24 2.45 -15.62
C LYS A 4 13.86 1.83 -15.35
N PRO A 5 12.85 2.61 -14.94
CA PRO A 5 11.54 2.07 -14.68
C PRO A 5 10.87 1.57 -15.96
N HIS A 6 10.23 0.44 -15.90
CA HIS A 6 9.29 0.02 -16.93
C HIS A 6 8.09 0.99 -16.97
N ASN A 7 7.37 1.04 -18.07
CA ASN A 7 6.23 1.97 -18.25
C ASN A 7 5.21 1.87 -17.12
N TYR A 8 4.84 0.65 -16.68
CA TYR A 8 3.92 0.46 -15.57
C TYR A 8 4.51 0.94 -14.24
N GLN A 9 5.82 0.80 -14.03
CA GLN A 9 6.48 1.31 -12.82
C GLN A 9 6.47 2.83 -12.79
N ALA A 10 6.78 3.46 -13.92
CA ALA A 10 6.71 4.92 -14.07
C ALA A 10 5.29 5.43 -13.82
N TYR A 11 4.27 4.75 -14.36
CA TYR A 11 2.87 5.05 -14.09
C TYR A 11 2.52 4.92 -12.61
N CYS A 12 2.93 3.83 -11.95
CA CYS A 12 2.68 3.65 -10.51
C CYS A 12 3.40 4.70 -9.66
N ILE A 13 4.63 5.09 -10.02
CA ILE A 13 5.36 6.18 -9.33
C ILE A 13 4.58 7.49 -9.47
N ASP A 14 4.15 7.85 -10.67
CA ASP A 14 3.37 9.06 -10.93
C ASP A 14 2.05 9.08 -10.12
N ARG A 15 1.33 7.95 -10.09
CA ARG A 15 0.11 7.80 -9.28
C ARG A 15 0.37 8.00 -7.78
N ILE A 16 1.44 7.40 -7.20
CA ILE A 16 1.81 7.63 -5.80
C ILE A 16 2.13 9.11 -5.55
N VAL A 17 2.80 9.75 -6.48
CA VAL A 17 3.18 11.17 -6.35
C VAL A 17 1.94 12.07 -6.36
N LYS A 18 1.00 11.84 -7.27
CA LYS A 18 -0.20 12.67 -7.46
C LYS A 18 -1.29 12.38 -6.42
N ASP A 19 -1.59 11.11 -6.17
CA ASP A 19 -2.75 10.73 -5.39
C ASP A 19 -2.47 10.77 -3.87
N PRO A 20 -3.39 11.25 -3.05
CA PRO A 20 -3.25 11.23 -1.59
C PRO A 20 -3.35 9.81 -1.00
N ALA A 21 -4.02 8.90 -1.71
CA ALA A 21 -4.15 7.51 -1.30
C ALA A 21 -4.24 6.60 -2.51
N ILE A 22 -3.49 5.47 -2.50
CA ILE A 22 -3.50 4.51 -3.61
C ILE A 22 -3.16 3.09 -3.14
N GLY A 23 -3.86 2.11 -3.71
CA GLY A 23 -3.54 0.69 -3.60
C GLY A 23 -2.77 0.21 -4.84
N LEU A 24 -1.58 -0.33 -4.65
CA LEU A 24 -0.82 -1.02 -5.70
C LEU A 24 -0.96 -2.53 -5.52
N PHE A 25 -1.84 -3.13 -6.30
CA PHE A 25 -2.13 -4.57 -6.29
C PHE A 25 -1.32 -5.27 -7.38
N LEU A 26 -0.01 -5.30 -7.17
CA LEU A 26 0.98 -5.83 -8.11
C LEU A 26 1.53 -7.16 -7.61
N ARG A 27 1.67 -8.15 -8.48
CA ARG A 27 2.27 -9.45 -8.15
C ARG A 27 3.68 -9.31 -7.55
N PRO A 28 4.14 -10.29 -6.75
CA PRO A 28 5.55 -10.35 -6.32
C PRO A 28 6.51 -10.24 -7.52
N GLY A 29 7.65 -9.56 -7.31
CA GLY A 29 8.65 -9.36 -8.37
C GLY A 29 8.43 -8.12 -9.25
N LEU A 30 7.26 -7.48 -9.25
CA LEU A 30 6.98 -6.29 -10.07
C LEU A 30 7.53 -4.97 -9.49
N GLY A 31 8.45 -5.04 -8.53
CA GLY A 31 9.20 -3.87 -8.06
C GLY A 31 8.41 -2.90 -7.17
N LYS A 32 7.42 -3.37 -6.40
CA LYS A 32 6.63 -2.52 -5.47
C LYS A 32 7.53 -1.65 -4.57
N THR A 33 8.62 -2.21 -4.05
CA THR A 33 9.55 -1.52 -3.16
C THR A 33 10.31 -0.41 -3.88
N SER A 34 10.88 -0.67 -5.05
CA SER A 34 11.60 0.34 -5.85
C SER A 34 10.66 1.44 -6.36
N ILE A 35 9.44 1.09 -6.81
CA ILE A 35 8.38 2.05 -7.17
C ILE A 35 8.10 3.00 -6.01
N THR A 36 7.85 2.45 -4.82
CA THR A 36 7.48 3.24 -3.64
C THR A 36 8.64 4.12 -3.16
N LEU A 37 9.86 3.59 -3.11
CA LEU A 37 11.05 4.37 -2.74
C LEU A 37 11.34 5.49 -3.74
N SER A 38 11.16 5.26 -5.04
CA SER A 38 11.29 6.29 -6.07
C SER A 38 10.25 7.39 -5.90
N ALA A 39 9.01 7.04 -5.59
CA ALA A 39 7.96 8.02 -5.30
C ALA A 39 8.26 8.81 -4.02
N ILE A 40 8.73 8.17 -2.94
CA ILE A 40 9.17 8.85 -1.70
C ILE A 40 10.30 9.84 -2.02
N ASN A 41 11.28 9.43 -2.81
CA ASN A 41 12.38 10.29 -3.24
C ASN A 41 11.85 11.54 -3.97
N THR A 42 10.95 11.37 -4.92
CA THR A 42 10.33 12.47 -5.67
C THR A 42 9.55 13.40 -4.74
N LEU A 43 8.68 12.86 -3.89
CA LEU A 43 7.86 13.64 -2.97
C LEU A 43 8.69 14.44 -1.96
N LYS A 44 9.79 13.87 -1.50
CA LYS A 44 10.63 14.50 -0.46
C LYS A 44 11.62 15.51 -1.03
N TYR A 45 12.36 15.15 -2.07
CA TYR A 45 13.52 15.92 -2.53
C TYR A 45 13.26 16.80 -3.76
N TYR A 46 12.18 16.51 -4.50
CA TYR A 46 11.79 17.32 -5.66
C TYR A 46 10.53 18.14 -5.40
N HIS A 47 9.53 17.58 -4.72
CA HIS A 47 8.27 18.28 -4.44
C HIS A 47 8.20 18.88 -3.04
N TRP A 48 9.07 18.48 -2.11
CA TRP A 48 9.09 18.95 -0.72
C TRP A 48 7.74 18.76 0.01
N SER A 49 6.94 17.79 -0.42
CA SER A 49 5.57 17.60 0.05
C SER A 49 5.46 16.68 1.28
N ILE A 50 6.50 15.87 1.54
CA ILE A 50 6.59 14.99 2.72
C ILE A 50 7.92 15.16 3.45
N GLY A 51 7.90 15.10 4.78
CA GLY A 51 9.08 15.10 5.62
C GLY A 51 9.58 13.68 5.93
N LYS A 52 8.71 12.83 6.44
CA LYS A 52 9.03 11.45 6.84
C LYS A 52 8.00 10.46 6.30
N ALA A 53 8.47 9.30 5.83
CA ALA A 53 7.64 8.18 5.43
C ALA A 53 7.78 7.02 6.44
N LEU A 54 6.67 6.39 6.80
CA LEU A 54 6.62 5.14 7.57
C LEU A 54 6.26 3.99 6.65
N VAL A 55 7.04 2.93 6.69
CA VAL A 55 6.73 1.65 6.05
C VAL A 55 6.39 0.62 7.12
N VAL A 56 5.20 0.06 7.02
CA VAL A 56 4.74 -1.04 7.88
C VAL A 56 4.80 -2.33 7.07
N ALA A 57 5.67 -3.26 7.46
CA ALA A 57 5.94 -4.47 6.69
C ALA A 57 5.92 -5.75 7.56
N PRO A 58 5.85 -6.95 6.96
CA PRO A 58 6.18 -8.19 7.67
C PRO A 58 7.59 -8.14 8.25
N LYS A 59 7.81 -8.77 9.43
CA LYS A 59 9.08 -8.68 10.16
C LYS A 59 10.31 -8.96 9.28
N LYS A 60 10.31 -10.07 8.52
CA LYS A 60 11.41 -10.45 7.62
C LYS A 60 11.70 -9.38 6.55
N VAL A 61 10.66 -8.73 6.03
CA VAL A 61 10.77 -7.65 5.04
C VAL A 61 11.29 -6.37 5.69
N ALA A 62 10.83 -6.06 6.90
CA ALA A 62 11.28 -4.90 7.67
C ALA A 62 12.75 -4.99 8.09
N GLU A 63 13.30 -6.20 8.27
CA GLU A 63 14.69 -6.41 8.69
C GLU A 63 15.75 -5.97 7.67
N GLY A 64 15.41 -5.89 6.37
CA GLY A 64 16.43 -5.49 5.40
C GLY A 64 15.99 -5.29 3.95
N THR A 65 14.78 -5.67 3.54
CA THR A 65 14.37 -5.54 2.12
C THR A 65 14.38 -4.09 1.67
N TRP A 66 13.81 -3.19 2.45
CA TRP A 66 13.69 -1.78 2.12
C TRP A 66 15.04 -1.05 2.08
N SER A 67 15.93 -1.30 3.05
CA SER A 67 17.27 -0.72 3.08
C SER A 67 18.17 -1.26 1.97
N LYS A 68 18.10 -2.57 1.70
CA LYS A 68 18.85 -3.18 0.59
C LYS A 68 18.41 -2.63 -0.76
N GLU A 69 17.10 -2.47 -0.96
CA GLU A 69 16.57 -1.93 -2.22
C GLU A 69 16.94 -0.45 -2.40
N ALA A 70 16.93 0.36 -1.34
CA ALA A 70 17.40 1.74 -1.39
C ALA A 70 18.89 1.81 -1.76
N GLY A 71 19.74 0.96 -1.19
CA GLY A 71 21.19 0.91 -1.51
C GLY A 71 21.50 0.40 -2.91
N LYS A 72 20.60 -0.34 -3.54
CA LYS A 72 20.79 -0.93 -4.87
C LYS A 72 20.75 0.10 -6.01
N TRP A 73 19.88 1.09 -5.93
CA TRP A 73 19.60 2.05 -7.00
C TRP A 73 20.29 3.38 -6.77
N ASP A 74 21.03 3.89 -7.77
CA ASP A 74 21.86 5.10 -7.62
C ASP A 74 21.06 6.34 -7.19
N HIS A 75 19.85 6.50 -7.70
CA HIS A 75 18.95 7.62 -7.35
C HIS A 75 18.33 7.51 -5.95
N LEU A 76 18.50 6.38 -5.25
CA LEU A 76 17.93 6.16 -3.91
C LEU A 76 19.00 6.06 -2.80
N LYS A 77 20.30 6.01 -3.16
CA LYS A 77 21.41 5.80 -2.20
C LYS A 77 21.48 6.85 -1.10
N HIS A 78 21.00 8.04 -1.35
CA HIS A 78 20.98 9.13 -0.38
C HIS A 78 19.81 9.04 0.61
N LEU A 79 18.81 8.18 0.36
CA LEU A 79 17.69 7.96 1.28
C LEU A 79 18.17 7.23 2.54
N ARG A 80 17.93 7.85 3.68
CA ARG A 80 18.24 7.28 5.00
C ARG A 80 17.08 6.40 5.45
N VAL A 81 17.24 5.09 5.28
CA VAL A 81 16.25 4.10 5.72
C VAL A 81 16.59 3.63 7.12
N VAL A 82 15.71 3.89 8.09
CA VAL A 82 15.87 3.53 9.50
C VAL A 82 14.98 2.35 9.85
N THR A 83 15.56 1.26 10.35
CA THR A 83 14.83 0.06 10.77
C THR A 83 14.43 0.17 12.24
N VAL A 84 13.11 0.17 12.52
CA VAL A 84 12.54 0.34 13.86
C VAL A 84 12.11 -1.02 14.41
N LEU A 85 13.10 -1.83 14.84
CA LEU A 85 12.91 -3.20 15.30
C LEU A 85 13.63 -3.49 16.62
N GLY A 86 13.33 -4.65 17.20
CA GLY A 86 13.98 -5.14 18.43
C GLY A 86 13.29 -4.70 19.72
N SER A 87 14.08 -4.55 20.80
CA SER A 87 13.57 -4.13 22.11
C SER A 87 13.00 -2.70 22.08
N LEU A 88 12.23 -2.35 23.10
CA LEU A 88 11.67 -0.99 23.23
C LEU A 88 12.76 0.08 23.12
N ALA A 89 13.86 -0.06 23.86
CA ALA A 89 14.97 0.89 23.83
C ALA A 89 15.60 1.03 22.44
N LYS A 90 15.76 -0.09 21.69
CA LYS A 90 16.27 -0.05 20.32
C LYS A 90 15.31 0.69 19.38
N ARG A 91 14.00 0.44 19.50
CA ARG A 91 12.97 1.11 18.68
C ARG A 91 12.93 2.61 18.94
N VAL A 92 12.94 3.02 20.21
CA VAL A 92 12.97 4.45 20.57
C VAL A 92 14.23 5.13 20.05
N ARG A 93 15.42 4.50 20.19
CA ARG A 93 16.66 5.03 19.61
C ARG A 93 16.56 5.20 18.10
N ALA A 94 16.00 4.20 17.40
CA ALA A 94 15.81 4.25 15.95
C ALA A 94 14.86 5.39 15.53
N LEU A 95 13.77 5.63 16.27
CA LEU A 95 12.85 6.74 15.99
C LEU A 95 13.50 8.11 16.20
N ASN A 96 14.45 8.22 17.11
CA ASN A 96 15.22 9.44 17.34
C ASN A 96 16.42 9.61 16.38
N THR A 97 16.72 8.61 15.56
CA THR A 97 17.75 8.71 14.52
C THR A 97 17.18 9.46 13.31
N PRO A 98 17.87 10.49 12.78
CA PRO A 98 17.42 11.20 11.58
C PRO A 98 17.29 10.23 10.38
N GLY A 99 16.09 10.15 9.80
CA GLY A 99 15.78 9.28 8.67
C GLY A 99 14.75 9.88 7.74
N ASP A 100 14.68 9.34 6.54
CA ASP A 100 13.69 9.72 5.52
C ASP A 100 12.57 8.69 5.44
N VAL A 101 12.92 7.41 5.61
CA VAL A 101 12.02 6.27 5.61
C VAL A 101 12.23 5.45 6.87
N TYR A 102 11.20 5.26 7.66
CA TYR A 102 11.23 4.42 8.86
C TYR A 102 10.47 3.14 8.59
N VAL A 103 11.11 1.99 8.82
CA VAL A 103 10.53 0.67 8.52
C VAL A 103 10.26 -0.06 9.84
N ILE A 104 9.00 -0.41 10.09
CA ILE A 104 8.56 -1.11 11.29
C ILE A 104 7.81 -2.40 10.94
N ASN A 105 7.87 -3.41 11.81
CA ASN A 105 7.02 -4.57 11.63
C ASN A 105 5.57 -4.29 12.10
N ARG A 106 4.62 -4.87 11.39
CA ARG A 106 3.18 -4.65 11.58
C ARG A 106 2.67 -4.95 13.00
N GLU A 107 3.33 -5.83 13.73
CA GLU A 107 2.98 -6.19 15.11
C GLU A 107 3.24 -5.05 16.10
N ASN A 108 4.18 -4.16 15.78
CA ASN A 108 4.54 -3.00 16.61
C ASN A 108 3.75 -1.72 16.28
N VAL A 109 2.86 -1.75 15.29
CA VAL A 109 2.05 -0.57 14.92
C VAL A 109 1.19 -0.05 16.09
N PRO A 110 0.47 -0.87 16.85
CA PRO A 110 -0.30 -0.36 17.99
C PRO A 110 0.56 0.38 19.02
N TRP A 111 1.77 -0.14 19.31
CA TRP A 111 2.73 0.53 20.18
C TRP A 111 3.22 1.86 19.60
N LEU A 112 3.52 1.92 18.31
CA LEU A 112 4.01 3.15 17.66
C LEU A 112 2.94 4.24 17.69
N VAL A 113 1.69 3.87 17.43
CA VAL A 113 0.56 4.81 17.48
C VAL A 113 0.34 5.33 18.92
N GLU A 114 0.44 4.46 19.93
CA GLU A 114 0.37 4.87 21.32
C GLU A 114 1.54 5.76 21.74
N TYR A 115 2.74 5.49 21.21
CA TYR A 115 3.96 6.26 21.53
C TYR A 115 3.85 7.71 21.04
N TYR A 116 3.36 7.94 19.81
CA TYR A 116 3.26 9.30 19.24
C TYR A 116 1.91 9.96 19.50
N ARG A 117 0.84 9.20 19.58
CA ARG A 117 -0.55 9.70 19.71
C ARG A 117 -0.85 10.80 18.68
N GLN A 118 -1.10 12.05 19.16
CA GLN A 118 -1.40 13.20 18.28
C GLN A 118 -0.15 13.81 17.66
N ASP A 119 1.04 13.58 18.23
CA ASP A 119 2.32 14.08 17.70
C ASP A 119 2.86 13.20 16.57
N TRP A 120 1.97 12.66 15.74
CA TRP A 120 2.29 11.76 14.65
C TRP A 120 3.23 12.41 13.62
N PRO A 121 4.50 11.93 13.45
CA PRO A 121 5.50 12.64 12.66
C PRO A 121 5.58 12.22 11.19
N PHE A 122 4.76 11.23 10.76
CA PHE A 122 4.87 10.64 9.42
C PHE A 122 3.79 11.19 8.49
N ASP A 123 4.22 11.93 7.47
CA ASP A 123 3.31 12.46 6.43
C ASP A 123 2.78 11.36 5.51
N MET A 124 3.60 10.33 5.26
CA MET A 124 3.27 9.22 4.37
C MET A 124 3.36 7.89 5.12
N VAL A 125 2.36 7.03 4.92
CA VAL A 125 2.35 5.66 5.45
C VAL A 125 2.18 4.67 4.31
N VAL A 126 3.05 3.68 4.29
CA VAL A 126 3.03 2.56 3.33
C VAL A 126 2.74 1.28 4.10
N LEU A 127 1.68 0.57 3.74
CA LEU A 127 1.33 -0.73 4.31
C LEU A 127 1.76 -1.83 3.33
N ASP A 128 2.93 -2.40 3.57
CA ASP A 128 3.46 -3.51 2.79
C ASP A 128 2.81 -4.83 3.25
N GLU A 129 2.37 -5.64 2.29
CA GLU A 129 1.45 -6.77 2.49
C GLU A 129 0.18 -6.34 3.26
N SER A 130 -0.56 -5.39 2.66
CA SER A 130 -1.76 -4.77 3.25
C SER A 130 -2.86 -5.76 3.62
N THR A 131 -2.87 -6.96 3.06
CA THR A 131 -3.76 -8.07 3.47
C THR A 131 -3.66 -8.42 4.95
N SER A 132 -2.56 -8.04 5.60
CA SER A 132 -2.43 -8.18 7.06
C SER A 132 -3.39 -7.28 7.85
N PHE A 133 -3.99 -6.26 7.23
CA PHE A 133 -4.94 -5.32 7.80
C PHE A 133 -6.41 -5.61 7.44
N LYS A 134 -6.69 -6.71 6.76
CA LYS A 134 -8.04 -7.10 6.31
C LYS A 134 -9.06 -7.33 7.42
N ASN A 135 -8.61 -7.62 8.65
CA ASN A 135 -9.47 -7.79 9.80
C ASN A 135 -9.67 -6.47 10.54
N SER A 136 -10.86 -5.88 10.41
CA SER A 136 -11.24 -4.61 11.03
C SER A 136 -11.30 -4.63 12.57
N SER A 137 -11.43 -5.80 13.19
CA SER A 137 -11.41 -5.93 14.65
C SER A 137 -9.98 -5.98 15.22
N SER A 138 -8.96 -6.19 14.39
CA SER A 138 -7.57 -6.33 14.83
C SER A 138 -7.02 -5.03 15.45
N LYS A 139 -6.17 -5.18 16.48
CA LYS A 139 -5.50 -4.04 17.13
C LYS A 139 -4.74 -3.16 16.12
N ARG A 140 -4.06 -3.78 15.14
CA ARG A 140 -3.30 -3.06 14.12
C ARG A 140 -4.19 -2.23 13.18
N PHE A 141 -5.35 -2.76 12.76
CA PHE A 141 -6.30 -1.99 11.96
C PHE A 141 -6.84 -0.80 12.74
N LYS A 142 -7.28 -1.02 14.00
CA LYS A 142 -7.79 0.06 14.87
C LYS A 142 -6.75 1.15 15.09
N ALA A 143 -5.49 0.79 15.30
CA ALA A 143 -4.38 1.73 15.43
C ALA A 143 -4.17 2.54 14.14
N MET A 144 -4.13 1.88 12.97
CA MET A 144 -4.00 2.57 11.69
C MET A 144 -5.18 3.48 11.39
N LYS A 145 -6.40 3.04 11.68
CA LYS A 145 -7.61 3.86 11.55
C LYS A 145 -7.53 5.15 12.35
N LEU A 146 -6.96 5.08 13.56
CA LEU A 146 -6.84 6.25 14.45
C LEU A 146 -5.92 7.33 13.85
N ILE A 147 -4.80 6.94 13.25
CA ILE A 147 -3.81 7.88 12.70
C ILE A 147 -4.04 8.22 11.22
N ARG A 148 -4.97 7.55 10.55
CA ARG A 148 -5.25 7.79 9.14
C ARG A 148 -5.51 9.27 8.80
N PRO A 149 -6.33 10.01 9.58
CA PRO A 149 -6.57 11.43 9.32
C PRO A 149 -5.33 12.33 9.45
N LEU A 150 -4.28 11.86 10.15
CA LEU A 150 -3.02 12.59 10.33
C LEU A 150 -2.03 12.37 9.18
N CYS A 151 -2.33 11.44 8.27
CA CYS A 151 -1.45 11.08 7.16
C CYS A 151 -1.85 11.85 5.89
N LYS A 152 -0.91 12.56 5.28
CA LYS A 152 -1.11 13.21 3.98
C LYS A 152 -1.24 12.18 2.85
N LYS A 153 -0.47 11.08 2.95
CA LYS A 153 -0.46 10.01 1.95
C LYS A 153 -0.52 8.62 2.59
N VAL A 154 -1.35 7.74 2.02
CA VAL A 154 -1.43 6.32 2.41
C VAL A 154 -1.35 5.43 1.20
N ILE A 155 -0.40 4.48 1.23
CA ILE A 155 -0.16 3.55 0.13
C ILE A 155 -0.33 2.12 0.64
N LEU A 156 -1.12 1.32 -0.09
CA LEU A 156 -1.23 -0.11 0.16
C LEU A 156 -0.47 -0.89 -0.91
N LEU A 157 0.35 -1.83 -0.47
CA LEU A 157 1.08 -2.74 -1.36
C LEU A 157 0.67 -4.17 -1.07
N THR A 158 0.21 -4.90 -2.09
CA THR A 158 -0.05 -6.34 -2.00
C THR A 158 -0.08 -7.00 -3.37
N GLY A 159 0.17 -8.30 -3.43
CA GLY A 159 -0.04 -9.11 -4.64
C GLY A 159 -1.42 -9.77 -4.67
N THR A 160 -2.10 -9.89 -3.54
CA THR A 160 -3.35 -10.66 -3.38
C THR A 160 -4.32 -9.94 -2.43
N PRO A 161 -4.99 -8.86 -2.88
CA PRO A 161 -5.81 -8.01 -2.01
C PRO A 161 -7.01 -8.75 -1.41
N SER A 162 -7.58 -9.72 -2.13
CA SER A 162 -8.77 -10.49 -1.73
C SER A 162 -8.47 -11.98 -1.52
N SER A 163 -7.41 -12.30 -0.77
CA SER A 163 -6.88 -13.67 -0.60
C SER A 163 -7.88 -14.70 -0.08
N LYS A 164 -8.89 -14.28 0.68
CA LYS A 164 -9.98 -15.12 1.21
C LYS A 164 -11.38 -14.69 0.74
N GLY A 165 -11.45 -13.84 -0.27
CA GLY A 165 -12.69 -13.35 -0.84
C GLY A 165 -12.88 -11.83 -0.70
N LEU A 166 -13.97 -11.35 -1.26
CA LEU A 166 -14.29 -9.93 -1.41
C LEU A 166 -14.36 -9.17 -0.07
N MET A 167 -14.73 -9.86 1.02
CA MET A 167 -14.80 -9.30 2.36
C MET A 167 -13.45 -8.74 2.85
N ASP A 168 -12.34 -9.30 2.39
CA ASP A 168 -10.98 -8.88 2.76
C ASP A 168 -10.64 -7.45 2.30
N LEU A 169 -11.36 -6.94 1.27
CA LEU A 169 -11.07 -5.62 0.69
C LEU A 169 -11.55 -4.47 1.56
N TRP A 170 -12.69 -4.59 2.26
CA TRP A 170 -13.29 -3.47 2.96
C TRP A 170 -12.31 -2.76 3.91
N ALA A 171 -11.67 -3.50 4.78
CA ALA A 171 -10.76 -2.91 5.78
C ALA A 171 -9.52 -2.27 5.13
N GLN A 172 -8.99 -2.87 4.07
CA GLN A 172 -7.87 -2.32 3.33
C GLN A 172 -8.25 -1.00 2.65
N ILE A 173 -9.35 -0.99 1.90
CA ILE A 173 -9.83 0.21 1.21
C ILE A 173 -10.24 1.31 2.21
N TYR A 174 -10.83 0.93 3.36
CA TYR A 174 -11.11 1.91 4.41
C TYR A 174 -9.86 2.70 4.85
N LEU A 175 -8.69 2.07 4.92
CA LEU A 175 -7.44 2.76 5.25
C LEU A 175 -6.96 3.71 4.14
N LEU A 176 -7.44 3.57 2.91
CA LEU A 176 -7.17 4.54 1.84
C LEU A 176 -8.11 5.75 1.91
N ASP A 177 -9.42 5.51 2.03
CA ASP A 177 -10.46 6.53 1.77
C ASP A 177 -11.43 6.78 2.92
N GLU A 178 -11.16 6.19 4.09
CA GLU A 178 -11.98 6.33 5.31
C GLU A 178 -13.45 5.92 5.07
N GLY A 179 -13.66 4.95 4.18
CA GLY A 179 -14.96 4.36 3.86
C GLY A 179 -15.79 5.17 2.86
N ALA A 180 -15.17 6.06 2.09
CA ALA A 180 -15.88 6.85 1.08
C ALA A 180 -16.50 5.96 -0.01
N ARG A 181 -15.82 4.90 -0.46
CA ARG A 181 -16.28 4.04 -1.56
C ARG A 181 -17.05 2.81 -1.10
N LEU A 182 -16.52 2.09 -0.13
CA LEU A 182 -17.09 0.81 0.30
C LEU A 182 -17.96 0.89 1.56
N GLY A 183 -18.18 2.09 2.10
CA GLY A 183 -19.01 2.33 3.27
C GLY A 183 -18.22 2.58 4.55
N LYS A 184 -18.79 3.40 5.44
CA LYS A 184 -18.14 3.86 6.68
C LYS A 184 -17.93 2.77 7.73
N ASN A 185 -18.65 1.67 7.61
CA ASN A 185 -18.51 0.50 8.49
C ASN A 185 -18.74 -0.80 7.71
N ILE A 186 -18.29 -1.91 8.29
CA ILE A 186 -18.38 -3.24 7.66
C ILE A 186 -19.83 -3.69 7.47
N THR A 187 -20.77 -3.21 8.26
CA THR A 187 -22.19 -3.53 8.15
C THR A 187 -22.75 -2.98 6.85
N GLN A 188 -22.52 -1.71 6.53
CA GLN A 188 -22.95 -1.09 5.27
C GLN A 188 -22.36 -1.83 4.05
N PHE A 189 -21.09 -2.26 4.14
CA PHE A 189 -20.43 -3.03 3.07
C PHE A 189 -21.12 -4.39 2.87
N ARG A 190 -21.45 -5.09 3.97
CA ARG A 190 -22.16 -6.38 3.93
C ARG A 190 -23.55 -6.24 3.36
N GLU A 191 -24.35 -5.28 3.83
CA GLU A 191 -25.71 -5.01 3.33
C GLU A 191 -25.71 -4.72 1.83
N ARG A 192 -24.73 -3.96 1.37
CA ARG A 192 -24.65 -3.54 -0.03
C ARG A 192 -24.23 -4.69 -0.96
N TYR A 193 -23.26 -5.50 -0.58
CA TYR A 193 -22.59 -6.44 -1.49
C TYR A 193 -22.77 -7.92 -1.12
N PHE A 194 -23.44 -8.25 -0.03
CA PHE A 194 -23.58 -9.63 0.43
C PHE A 194 -25.02 -9.96 0.79
N ILE A 195 -25.31 -11.27 0.72
CA ILE A 195 -26.52 -11.89 1.24
C ILE A 195 -26.16 -12.53 2.59
N ALA A 196 -26.92 -12.19 3.63
CA ALA A 196 -26.76 -12.78 4.94
C ALA A 196 -27.56 -14.08 5.02
N ASN A 197 -26.90 -15.21 5.28
CA ASN A 197 -27.52 -16.51 5.57
C ASN A 197 -27.41 -16.80 7.06
N THR A 198 -28.52 -16.76 7.77
CA THR A 198 -28.55 -17.02 9.21
C THR A 198 -28.91 -18.49 9.45
N HIS A 199 -28.01 -19.24 10.05
CA HIS A 199 -28.20 -20.64 10.41
C HIS A 199 -28.54 -20.75 11.91
N GLY A 200 -29.73 -21.26 12.22
CA GLY A 200 -30.14 -21.58 13.59
C GLY A 200 -30.17 -20.39 14.58
N GLY A 201 -30.28 -19.16 14.10
CA GLY A 201 -30.37 -17.95 14.93
C GLY A 201 -29.05 -17.48 15.60
N HIS A 202 -27.96 -18.22 15.48
CA HIS A 202 -26.70 -17.91 16.17
C HIS A 202 -25.49 -17.63 15.28
N PHE A 203 -25.52 -18.03 14.03
CA PHE A 203 -24.40 -17.82 13.10
C PHE A 203 -24.90 -17.24 11.78
N THR A 204 -24.30 -16.12 11.38
CA THR A 204 -24.58 -15.48 10.09
C THR A 204 -23.37 -15.63 9.17
N ASP A 205 -23.53 -16.31 8.06
CA ASP A 205 -22.59 -16.37 6.96
C ASP A 205 -22.94 -15.30 5.91
N TYR A 206 -21.93 -14.80 5.21
CA TYR A 206 -22.08 -13.75 4.20
C TYR A 206 -21.61 -14.25 2.84
N LYS A 207 -22.54 -14.49 1.92
CA LYS A 207 -22.24 -14.85 0.54
C LYS A 207 -22.26 -13.60 -0.35
N PRO A 208 -21.26 -13.35 -1.20
CA PRO A 208 -21.32 -12.24 -2.15
C PRO A 208 -22.55 -12.36 -3.06
N LYS A 209 -23.17 -11.22 -3.39
CA LYS A 209 -24.17 -11.13 -4.46
C LYS A 209 -23.52 -11.38 -5.81
N ASP A 210 -24.27 -11.80 -6.82
CA ASP A 210 -23.73 -12.19 -8.12
C ASP A 210 -22.97 -11.06 -8.83
N ASP A 211 -23.39 -9.81 -8.63
CA ASP A 211 -22.78 -8.60 -9.18
C ASP A 211 -21.78 -7.90 -8.22
N ALA A 212 -21.55 -8.46 -7.02
CA ALA A 212 -20.77 -7.81 -5.97
C ALA A 212 -19.32 -7.57 -6.37
N GLU A 213 -18.64 -8.56 -6.97
CA GLU A 213 -17.22 -8.44 -7.32
C GLU A 213 -17.00 -7.35 -8.38
N PRO A 214 -17.65 -7.34 -9.54
CA PRO A 214 -17.49 -6.27 -10.52
C PRO A 214 -17.90 -4.90 -9.97
N ALA A 215 -18.93 -4.82 -9.13
CA ALA A 215 -19.36 -3.56 -8.52
C ALA A 215 -18.31 -3.00 -7.53
N VAL A 216 -17.72 -3.84 -6.69
CA VAL A 216 -16.64 -3.44 -5.78
C VAL A 216 -15.38 -3.03 -6.54
N LEU A 217 -14.96 -3.83 -7.53
CA LEU A 217 -13.78 -3.50 -8.35
C LEU A 217 -13.95 -2.18 -9.10
N LYS A 218 -15.13 -1.91 -9.65
CA LYS A 218 -15.48 -0.64 -10.28
C LYS A 218 -15.42 0.51 -9.26
N ALA A 219 -15.95 0.33 -8.06
CA ALA A 219 -15.97 1.36 -7.02
C ALA A 219 -14.56 1.78 -6.53
N ILE A 220 -13.55 0.90 -6.62
CA ILE A 220 -12.18 1.18 -6.18
C ILE A 220 -11.20 1.44 -7.32
N SER A 221 -11.64 1.40 -8.58
CA SER A 221 -10.78 1.45 -9.76
C SER A 221 -9.98 2.74 -9.89
N ASP A 222 -10.48 3.83 -9.35
CA ASP A 222 -9.82 5.15 -9.37
C ASP A 222 -8.69 5.27 -8.33
N ILE A 223 -8.76 4.51 -7.22
CA ILE A 223 -7.74 4.53 -6.15
C ILE A 223 -6.90 3.25 -6.07
N CYS A 224 -7.11 2.29 -6.94
CA CYS A 224 -6.35 1.04 -6.96
C CYS A 224 -5.82 0.77 -8.36
N VAL A 225 -4.52 0.45 -8.44
CA VAL A 225 -3.89 -0.06 -9.65
C VAL A 225 -3.70 -1.56 -9.49
N SER A 226 -4.32 -2.35 -10.36
CA SER A 226 -4.15 -3.80 -10.43
C SER A 226 -3.52 -4.15 -11.77
N MET A 227 -2.45 -4.94 -11.74
CA MET A 227 -1.80 -5.46 -12.93
C MET A 227 -1.49 -6.93 -12.74
N LYS A 228 -1.88 -7.75 -13.71
CA LYS A 228 -1.39 -9.11 -13.86
C LYS A 228 -0.07 -9.08 -14.65
N ALA A 229 0.78 -10.09 -14.45
CA ALA A 229 2.04 -10.18 -15.20
C ALA A 229 1.80 -10.31 -16.72
N GLU A 230 0.69 -10.92 -17.11
CA GLU A 230 0.26 -11.09 -18.49
C GLU A 230 -0.05 -9.73 -19.17
N ASP A 231 -0.76 -8.84 -18.46
CA ASP A 231 -1.11 -7.50 -18.96
C ASP A 231 0.16 -6.66 -19.26
N TYR A 232 1.23 -6.91 -18.50
CA TYR A 232 2.52 -6.26 -18.72
C TYR A 232 3.24 -6.75 -19.97
N LEU A 233 3.20 -8.06 -20.24
CA LEU A 233 3.80 -8.65 -21.44
C LEU A 233 3.09 -8.17 -22.71
N GLU A 234 1.77 -8.07 -22.70
CA GLU A 234 1.00 -7.53 -23.82
C GLU A 234 1.31 -6.04 -24.08
N LEU A 235 1.41 -5.22 -23.01
CA LEU A 235 1.82 -3.82 -23.13
C LEU A 235 3.24 -3.67 -23.69
N CYS A 236 4.18 -4.50 -23.26
CA CYS A 236 5.54 -4.49 -23.82
C CYS A 236 5.57 -4.88 -25.29
N LEU A 237 4.77 -5.85 -25.71
CA LEU A 237 4.71 -6.29 -27.11
C LEU A 237 4.07 -5.23 -28.01
N LEU A 238 3.06 -4.49 -27.52
CA LEU A 238 2.44 -3.40 -28.28
C LEU A 238 3.39 -2.21 -28.53
N TYR A 239 4.32 -1.94 -27.59
CA TYR A 239 5.30 -0.85 -27.75
C TYR A 239 6.61 -1.26 -28.41
N THR A 240 6.86 -2.54 -28.63
CA THR A 240 8.07 -3.06 -29.34
C THR A 240 7.78 -3.38 -30.81
N SER A 241 6.56 -3.27 -31.29
CA SER A 241 6.25 -3.37 -32.71
C SER A 241 6.73 -2.10 -33.42
N PRO A 242 7.63 -2.18 -34.41
CA PRO A 242 8.03 -1.01 -35.18
C PRO A 242 6.81 -0.41 -35.88
N SER A 243 6.69 0.92 -35.80
CA SER A 243 5.63 1.67 -36.51
C SER A 243 5.72 1.37 -38.00
N PRO A 244 4.59 1.10 -38.70
CA PRO A 244 4.58 0.82 -40.14
C PRO A 244 4.96 2.01 -41.03
N ARG A 245 5.59 3.07 -40.51
CA ARG A 245 5.87 4.32 -41.26
C ARG A 245 7.30 4.51 -41.73
N ASP A 246 8.22 3.58 -41.50
CA ASP A 246 9.62 3.71 -41.93
C ASP A 246 9.98 2.76 -43.10
N SER A 247 9.04 2.49 -43.98
CA SER A 247 9.31 1.79 -45.25
C SER A 247 8.84 2.62 -46.44
N THR A 248 9.50 3.75 -46.67
CA THR A 248 9.51 4.42 -47.99
C THR A 248 10.79 5.27 -48.12
N SER A 249 11.79 4.73 -48.74
CA SER A 249 12.66 5.28 -49.78
C SER A 249 13.88 4.45 -49.95
#